data_99af76d32b0f39137fee2710fc55ed0e
#
_entry.id   99af76d32b0f39137fee2710fc55ed0e
#
_cell.length_a   1.000
_cell.length_b   1.000
_cell.length_c   1.000
_cell.angle_alpha   90.00
_cell.angle_beta   90.00
_cell.angle_gamma   90.00
#
_symmetry.space_group_name_H-M   'P 1'
#
loop_
_entity.id
_entity.type
_entity.pdbx_description
1 polymer ?
#
loop_
_entity_poly.entity_id
_entity_poly.type
_entity_poly.pdbx_seq_one_letter_code
_entity_poly.pdbx_strand_id
1 'polypeptide(L)'
;MEALLSLTELLRTALANGAVGFTLRSGLHPVIYSDRGVQTCDSRPSSSEDIEEILRQLTSSREMRQFRATGVVHFRCVFETVSLLGGAKVDEEEIRVELRKIAA
;
A
#
# COMPACT_ATOMS: atom_id res chain seq x y z
N MET A 1 -25.04 -4.08 -8.70
CA MET A 1 -24.20 -3.20 -7.87
C MET A 1 -22.77 -3.66 -7.97
N GLU A 2 -21.89 -2.75 -8.35
CA GLU A 2 -20.48 -3.11 -8.46
C GLU A 2 -19.84 -3.17 -7.09
N ALA A 3 -19.16 -4.25 -6.82
CA ALA A 3 -18.32 -4.35 -5.64
C ALA A 3 -17.03 -3.60 -5.92
N LEU A 4 -16.71 -2.61 -5.09
CA LEU A 4 -15.43 -1.92 -5.18
C LEU A 4 -14.35 -2.87 -4.63
N LEU A 5 -13.25 -2.97 -5.37
CA LEU A 5 -12.12 -3.75 -4.89
C LEU A 5 -11.51 -3.09 -3.66
N SER A 6 -11.18 -3.89 -2.65
CA SER A 6 -10.42 -3.42 -1.51
C SER A 6 -8.98 -3.15 -1.97
N LEU A 7 -8.23 -2.38 -1.18
CA LEU A 7 -6.81 -2.16 -1.47
C LEU A 7 -6.03 -3.47 -1.45
N THR A 8 -6.43 -4.41 -0.59
CA THR A 8 -5.80 -5.74 -0.54
C THR A 8 -5.97 -6.48 -1.86
N GLU A 9 -7.18 -6.49 -2.40
CA GLU A 9 -7.46 -7.15 -3.67
C GLU A 9 -6.76 -6.45 -4.83
N LEU A 10 -6.71 -5.12 -4.80
CA LEU A 10 -6.01 -4.34 -5.81
C LEU A 10 -4.52 -4.70 -5.84
N LEU A 11 -3.88 -4.75 -4.67
CA LEU A 11 -2.48 -5.14 -4.56
C LEU A 11 -2.25 -6.55 -5.07
N ARG A 12 -3.13 -7.49 -4.69
CA ARG A 12 -3.03 -8.89 -5.12
C ARG A 12 -3.11 -8.99 -6.64
N THR A 13 -4.11 -8.35 -7.23
CA THR A 13 -4.32 -8.37 -8.68
C THR A 13 -3.14 -7.74 -9.41
N ALA A 14 -2.67 -6.59 -8.93
CA ALA A 14 -1.56 -5.89 -9.56
C ALA A 14 -0.27 -6.70 -9.50
N LEU A 15 0.03 -7.32 -8.36
CA LEU A 15 1.22 -8.17 -8.24
C LEU A 15 1.14 -9.37 -9.16
N ALA A 16 -0.04 -9.96 -9.32
CA ALA A 16 -0.25 -11.07 -10.26
C ALA A 16 -0.03 -10.65 -11.71
N ASN A 17 -0.19 -9.36 -12.00
CA ASN A 17 0.00 -8.80 -13.35
C ASN A 17 1.36 -8.10 -13.53
N GLY A 18 2.32 -8.36 -12.67
CA GLY A 18 3.68 -7.89 -12.85
C GLY A 18 4.03 -6.56 -12.20
N ALA A 19 3.20 -6.06 -11.29
CA ALA A 19 3.53 -4.83 -10.57
C ALA A 19 4.76 -5.05 -9.69
N VAL A 20 5.60 -4.01 -9.60
CA VAL A 20 6.82 -4.04 -8.80
C VAL A 20 6.78 -3.02 -7.66
N GLY A 21 5.79 -2.15 -7.63
CA GLY A 21 5.66 -1.17 -6.57
C GLY A 21 4.31 -0.48 -6.58
N PHE A 22 4.01 0.20 -5.47
CA PHE A 22 2.75 0.91 -5.27
C PHE A 22 3.00 2.18 -4.47
N THR A 23 2.22 3.22 -4.78
CA THR A 23 2.11 4.39 -3.90
C THR A 23 0.64 4.58 -3.56
N LEU A 24 0.35 4.68 -2.27
CA LEU A 24 -0.98 4.94 -1.75
C LEU A 24 -0.93 6.25 -0.97
N ARG A 25 -1.88 7.14 -1.24
CA ARG A 25 -2.00 8.42 -0.52
C ARG A 25 -3.46 8.71 -0.24
N SER A 26 -3.73 9.25 0.95
CA SER A 26 -5.09 9.65 1.32
C SER A 26 -5.66 10.62 0.30
N GLY A 27 -6.87 10.34 -0.16
CA GLY A 27 -7.57 11.20 -1.10
C GLY A 27 -7.14 11.07 -2.56
N LEU A 28 -6.19 10.21 -2.87
CA LEU A 28 -5.71 10.00 -4.23
C LEU A 28 -5.91 8.57 -4.68
N HIS A 29 -5.99 8.38 -5.98
CA HIS A 29 -6.06 7.04 -6.56
C HIS A 29 -4.73 6.31 -6.36
N PRO A 30 -4.76 5.00 -6.11
CA PRO A 30 -3.53 4.22 -6.03
C PRO A 30 -2.72 4.29 -7.33
N VAL A 31 -1.41 4.32 -7.19
CA VAL A 31 -0.49 4.32 -8.33
C VAL A 31 0.30 3.01 -8.32
N ILE A 32 0.36 2.37 -9.47
CA ILE A 32 1.03 1.08 -9.65
C ILE A 32 2.23 1.28 -10.56
N TYR A 33 3.37 0.73 -10.15
CA TYR A 33 4.60 0.75 -10.93
C TYR A 33 4.88 -0.66 -11.46
N SER A 34 5.23 -0.75 -12.73
CA SER A 34 5.63 -2.01 -13.35
C SER A 34 6.74 -1.73 -14.36
N ASP A 35 7.27 -2.79 -14.98
CA ASP A 35 8.24 -2.65 -16.05
C ASP A 35 7.67 -1.95 -17.30
N ARG A 36 6.33 -1.86 -17.37
CA ARG A 36 5.63 -1.16 -18.45
C ARG A 36 5.41 0.32 -18.17
N GLY A 37 5.82 0.80 -17.00
CA GLY A 37 5.69 2.18 -16.60
C GLY A 37 4.80 2.38 -15.38
N VAL A 38 4.21 3.56 -15.28
CA VAL A 38 3.41 4.00 -14.14
C VAL A 38 1.94 4.06 -14.56
N GLN A 39 1.08 3.49 -13.74
CA GLN A 39 -0.35 3.47 -14.01
C GLN A 39 -1.14 3.90 -12.78
N THR A 40 -2.07 4.83 -12.98
CA THR A 40 -3.02 5.23 -11.94
C THR A 40 -4.25 4.33 -12.06
N CYS A 41 -4.71 3.80 -10.92
CA CYS A 41 -5.88 2.92 -10.91
C CYS A 41 -7.16 3.71 -11.08
N ASP A 42 -8.11 3.14 -11.83
CA ASP A 42 -9.44 3.73 -12.01
C ASP A 42 -10.39 3.47 -10.84
N SER A 43 -9.89 2.91 -9.76
CA SER A 43 -10.68 2.70 -8.56
C SER A 43 -10.98 4.05 -7.87
N ARG A 44 -11.85 4.02 -6.87
CA ARG A 44 -12.07 5.23 -6.07
C ARG A 44 -10.78 5.66 -5.37
N PRO A 45 -10.63 6.96 -5.02
CA PRO A 45 -9.50 7.41 -4.22
C PRO A 45 -9.44 6.66 -2.89
N SER A 46 -8.24 6.40 -2.42
CA SER A 46 -8.03 5.70 -1.15
C SER A 46 -8.32 6.65 0.01
N SER A 47 -9.14 6.20 0.98
CA SER A 47 -9.33 6.95 2.22
C SER A 47 -8.21 6.62 3.19
N SER A 48 -8.04 7.46 4.21
CA SER A 48 -7.09 7.18 5.29
C SER A 48 -7.43 5.87 5.98
N GLU A 49 -8.72 5.56 6.13
CA GLU A 49 -9.19 4.32 6.75
C GLU A 49 -8.79 3.10 5.91
N ASP A 50 -8.94 3.18 4.59
CA ASP A 50 -8.54 2.10 3.68
C ASP A 50 -7.03 1.84 3.79
N ILE A 51 -6.25 2.90 3.84
CA ILE A 51 -4.79 2.80 3.94
C ILE A 51 -4.38 2.22 5.29
N GLU A 52 -5.01 2.65 6.37
CA GLU A 52 -4.73 2.08 7.69
C GLU A 52 -5.07 0.60 7.74
N GLU A 53 -6.15 0.21 7.09
CA GLU A 53 -6.56 -1.20 7.05
C GLU A 53 -5.51 -2.07 6.35
N ILE A 54 -4.99 -1.60 5.21
CA ILE A 54 -3.95 -2.35 4.51
C ILE A 54 -2.66 -2.39 5.34
N LEU A 55 -2.32 -1.30 6.02
CA LEU A 55 -1.15 -1.26 6.89
C LEU A 55 -1.25 -2.28 8.02
N ARG A 56 -2.44 -2.45 8.63
CA ARG A 56 -2.64 -3.46 9.66
C ARG A 56 -2.39 -4.86 9.14
N GLN A 57 -2.68 -5.12 7.88
CA GLN A 57 -2.45 -6.43 7.27
C GLN A 57 -0.98 -6.65 6.92
N LEU A 58 -0.24 -5.59 6.62
CA LEU A 58 1.14 -5.68 6.17
C LEU A 58 2.17 -5.52 7.28
N THR A 59 1.77 -5.01 8.44
CA THR A 59 2.70 -4.70 9.53
C THR A 59 2.33 -5.48 10.80
N SER A 60 3.30 -5.55 11.71
CA SER A 60 3.08 -6.12 13.04
C SER A 60 2.41 -5.08 13.95
N SER A 61 1.90 -5.54 15.09
CA SER A 61 1.34 -4.65 16.10
C SER A 61 2.39 -3.66 16.62
N ARG A 62 3.64 -4.10 16.72
CA ARG A 62 4.76 -3.25 17.14
C ARG A 62 5.00 -2.14 16.13
N GLU A 63 4.99 -2.47 14.85
CA GLU A 63 5.18 -1.50 13.77
C GLU A 63 4.03 -0.49 13.73
N MET A 64 2.81 -0.95 13.90
CA MET A 64 1.65 -0.04 13.95
C MET A 64 1.72 0.90 15.16
N ARG A 65 2.20 0.44 16.31
CA ARG A 65 2.40 1.32 17.46
C ARG A 65 3.45 2.38 17.19
N GLN A 66 4.54 1.99 16.54
CA GLN A 66 5.58 2.93 16.12
C GLN A 66 5.01 3.99 15.18
N PHE A 67 4.24 3.56 14.19
CA PHE A 67 3.62 4.47 13.24
C PHE A 67 2.70 5.49 13.93
N ARG A 68 1.88 5.03 14.87
CA ARG A 68 0.99 5.92 15.62
C ARG A 68 1.74 6.87 16.52
N ALA A 69 2.86 6.44 17.09
CA ALA A 69 3.65 7.26 18.00
C ALA A 69 4.51 8.30 17.28
N THR A 70 5.09 7.93 16.13
CA THR A 70 6.08 8.77 15.44
C THR A 70 5.60 9.31 14.10
N GLY A 71 4.55 8.74 13.53
CA GLY A 71 4.07 9.11 12.19
C GLY A 71 4.88 8.51 11.05
N VAL A 72 5.86 7.66 11.33
CA VAL A 72 6.71 7.03 10.32
C VAL A 72 6.97 5.59 10.71
N VAL A 73 6.91 4.69 9.74
CA VAL A 73 7.34 3.31 9.94
C VAL A 73 7.92 2.76 8.64
N HIS A 74 8.98 1.98 8.76
CA HIS A 74 9.53 1.18 7.67
C HIS A 74 9.35 -0.28 8.04
N PHE A 75 8.95 -1.07 7.07
CA PHE A 75 8.65 -2.47 7.34
C PHE A 75 8.97 -3.34 6.13
N ARG A 76 9.07 -4.63 6.41
CA ARG A 76 9.26 -5.66 5.39
C ARG A 76 8.19 -6.71 5.65
N CYS A 77 7.52 -7.15 4.60
CA CYS A 77 6.45 -8.12 4.74
C CYS A 77 6.44 -9.09 3.56
N VAL A 78 5.69 -10.17 3.73
CA VAL A 78 5.39 -11.10 2.64
C VAL A 78 3.89 -11.02 2.39
N PHE A 79 3.53 -10.67 1.18
CA PHE A 79 2.14 -10.58 0.76
C PHE A 79 1.93 -11.53 -0.42
N GLU A 80 1.07 -12.53 -0.24
CA GLU A 80 0.78 -13.52 -1.27
C GLU A 80 2.05 -14.15 -1.88
N THR A 81 3.00 -14.53 -1.09
CA THR A 81 4.30 -15.08 -1.49
C THR A 81 5.30 -14.07 -2.07
N VAL A 82 4.93 -12.81 -2.16
CA VAL A 82 5.80 -11.74 -2.66
C VAL A 82 6.37 -10.96 -1.48
N SER A 83 7.68 -10.82 -1.44
CA SER A 83 8.34 -10.01 -0.42
C SER A 83 8.30 -8.54 -0.82
N LEU A 84 7.85 -7.70 0.11
CA LEU A 84 7.71 -6.27 -0.11
C LEU A 84 8.50 -5.50 0.95
N LEU A 85 9.11 -4.42 0.50
CA LEU A 85 9.69 -3.42 1.37
C LEU A 85 8.73 -2.22 1.39
N GLY A 86 8.33 -1.79 2.56
CA GLY A 86 7.34 -0.74 2.68
C GLY A 86 7.76 0.38 3.61
N GLY A 87 7.12 1.52 3.42
CA GLY A 87 7.25 2.66 4.30
C GLY A 87 5.93 3.40 4.35
N ALA A 88 5.59 3.92 5.52
CA ALA A 88 4.40 4.74 5.71
C ALA A 88 4.77 5.99 6.49
N LYS A 89 4.11 7.10 6.13
CA LYS A 89 4.33 8.39 6.77
C LYS A 89 3.01 9.13 6.87
N VAL A 90 2.78 9.77 8.02
CA VAL A 90 1.67 10.71 8.19
C VAL A 90 2.22 12.11 8.04
N ASP A 91 1.57 12.90 7.20
CA ASP A 91 1.93 14.30 6.97
C ASP A 91 0.63 15.11 6.90
N GLU A 92 0.41 15.99 7.88
CA GLU A 92 -0.80 16.83 7.95
C GLU A 92 -2.10 16.04 7.76
N GLU A 93 -2.25 14.95 8.52
CA GLU A 93 -3.41 14.05 8.48
C GLU A 93 -3.50 13.17 7.23
N GLU A 94 -2.62 13.35 6.28
CA GLU A 94 -2.56 12.47 5.11
C GLU A 94 -1.59 11.32 5.38
N ILE A 95 -2.00 10.12 5.00
CA ILE A 95 -1.15 8.95 5.07
C ILE A 95 -0.59 8.66 3.68
N ARG A 96 0.71 8.46 3.61
CA ARG A 96 1.38 8.05 2.39
C ARG A 96 2.06 6.72 2.64
N VAL A 97 1.82 5.76 1.77
CA VAL A 97 2.45 4.43 1.83
C VAL A 97 3.14 4.15 0.51
N GLU A 98 4.37 3.67 0.60
CA GLU A 98 5.10 3.22 -0.57
C GLU A 98 5.50 1.77 -0.35
N LEU A 99 5.21 0.93 -1.33
CA LEU A 99 5.54 -0.49 -1.31
C LEU A 99 6.37 -0.82 -2.53
N ARG A 100 7.39 -1.64 -2.35
CA ARG A 100 8.25 -2.06 -3.45
C ARG A 100 8.56 -3.55 -3.31
N LYS A 101 8.44 -4.27 -4.43
CA LYS A 101 8.79 -5.67 -4.48
C LYS A 101 10.29 -5.82 -4.30
N ILE A 102 10.70 -6.72 -3.41
CA ILE A 102 12.10 -7.04 -3.21
C ILE A 102 12.47 -8.08 -4.26
N ALA A 103 13.52 -7.79 -5.03
CA ALA A 103 14.00 -8.74 -6.02
C ALA A 103 14.51 -9.99 -5.32
N ALA A 104 14.11 -11.14 -5.86
CA ALA A 104 14.56 -12.42 -5.34
C ALA A 104 16.03 -12.65 -5.70
#